data_61009ac6b41c22ae9be05f1701f75070
#
_entry.id   61009ac6b41c22ae9be05f1701f75070
#
_cell.length_a   1.000
_cell.length_b   1.000
_cell.length_c   1.000
_cell.angle_alpha   90.00
_cell.angle_beta   90.00
_cell.angle_gamma   90.00
#
_symmetry.space_group_name_H-M   'P 1'
#
loop_
_entity.id
_entity.type
_entity.pdbx_description
1 polymer ?
#
loop_
_entity_poly.entity_id
_entity_poly.type
_entity_poly.pdbx_seq_one_letter_code
_entity_poly.pdbx_strand_id
1 'polypeptide(L)'
;TEAFRVDPAATAAFSALRSALPNLRPLDEDARALKAVVIGGGTGAPVSIRTLLSLGVQTSAVVAMADDGGSTGILREEADVTPPGDVRKCIAAMAADPNDPLTKAFKYRFSFARNHTLGNLMLSALEDAAGSFPEAIAICEKLVDAQGHVYPSTLDHVVLSAQTQDGRILDGQAVACHSKTALAQVWLSAEDGRPPRPYEPALQAIREADLIVLGPGSLFTSIIPNLLIPGVVEAIRASRGRVLFVCALADVQGETWGLTAREHFEALTAHGMEGLIDYMLVHSKVPLRAESPATGSFAAISGAELEHASTSDLNDDQLIKGVRPISISYADMLAIQSRGPIVISRNLVDAEQPTWHSPFALRDAFQNVIKLSRARRS
;
A
#
# COMPACT_ATOMS: atom_id res chain seq x y z
N THR A 1 -30.17 5.26 14.33
CA THR A 1 -28.88 5.95 14.61
C THR A 1 -27.69 4.99 14.47
N GLU A 2 -27.63 4.24 13.36
CA GLU A 2 -26.51 3.33 13.01
C GLU A 2 -25.69 3.90 11.83
N ALA A 3 -25.53 5.20 11.75
CA ALA A 3 -25.18 5.89 10.51
C ALA A 3 -23.68 6.22 10.33
N PHE A 4 -22.78 5.80 11.23
CA PHE A 4 -21.37 6.17 11.09
C PHE A 4 -20.46 4.94 11.07
N ARG A 5 -20.28 4.34 9.90
CA ARG A 5 -19.16 3.43 9.65
C ARG A 5 -17.97 4.22 9.12
N VAL A 6 -17.22 4.83 10.02
CA VAL A 6 -15.84 5.24 9.76
C VAL A 6 -15.01 3.98 9.81
N ASP A 7 -14.04 3.81 8.89
CA ASP A 7 -13.05 2.72 8.99
C ASP A 7 -12.40 2.78 10.40
N PRO A 8 -12.78 1.88 11.33
CA PRO A 8 -12.36 2.01 12.74
C PRO A 8 -10.85 1.75 12.89
N ALA A 9 -10.29 0.94 12.01
CA ALA A 9 -8.91 0.49 12.10
C ALA A 9 -7.92 1.58 11.73
N ALA A 10 -8.18 2.30 10.62
CA ALA A 10 -7.33 3.44 10.26
C ALA A 10 -7.40 4.56 11.31
N THR A 11 -8.49 4.66 12.07
CA THR A 11 -8.71 5.75 13.02
C THR A 11 -8.19 5.43 14.42
N ALA A 12 -8.41 4.22 14.95
CA ALA A 12 -8.05 3.87 16.33
C ALA A 12 -6.53 3.73 16.54
N ALA A 13 -5.85 2.95 15.69
CA ALA A 13 -4.40 2.75 15.81
C ALA A 13 -3.63 4.06 15.58
N PHE A 14 -4.06 4.89 14.61
CA PHE A 14 -3.44 6.20 14.37
C PHE A 14 -3.84 7.26 15.39
N SER A 15 -5.02 7.16 16.01
CA SER A 15 -5.39 8.00 17.14
C SER A 15 -4.51 7.72 18.36
N ALA A 16 -4.22 6.43 18.63
CA ALA A 16 -3.31 6.00 19.68
C ALA A 16 -1.87 6.48 19.40
N LEU A 17 -1.39 6.33 18.16
CA LEU A 17 -0.08 6.84 17.74
C LEU A 17 0.01 8.36 17.94
N ARG A 18 -1.03 9.11 17.57
CA ARG A 18 -1.05 10.57 17.74
C ARG A 18 -1.11 10.98 19.20
N SER A 19 -1.84 10.28 20.03
CA SER A 19 -1.85 10.54 21.49
C SER A 19 -0.49 10.31 22.12
N ALA A 20 0.31 9.42 21.57
CA ALA A 20 1.69 9.15 21.99
C ALA A 20 2.73 10.06 21.32
N LEU A 21 2.39 10.73 20.19
CA LEU A 21 3.31 11.59 19.43
C LEU A 21 3.96 12.72 20.25
N PRO A 22 3.29 13.41 21.21
CA PRO A 22 3.94 14.44 22.03
C PRO A 22 5.13 13.91 22.82
N ASN A 23 5.17 12.62 23.13
CA ASN A 23 6.23 11.96 23.88
C ASN A 23 7.26 11.25 22.98
N LEU A 24 7.01 11.17 21.66
CA LEU A 24 7.92 10.58 20.70
C LEU A 24 8.75 11.69 20.07
N ARG A 25 10.03 11.75 20.43
CA ARG A 25 10.95 12.71 19.80
C ARG A 25 10.94 12.52 18.28
N PRO A 26 10.76 13.59 17.49
CA PRO A 26 11.04 13.54 16.06
C PRO A 26 12.48 13.05 15.86
N LEU A 27 12.77 12.43 14.72
CA LEU A 27 14.16 12.30 14.28
C LEU A 27 14.78 13.71 14.25
N ASP A 28 16.08 13.79 14.54
CA ASP A 28 16.87 15.05 14.53
C ASP A 28 16.51 15.94 13.32
N GLU A 29 16.81 17.23 13.39
CA GLU A 29 16.49 18.22 12.34
C GLU A 29 16.84 17.76 10.93
N ASP A 30 17.86 16.93 10.78
CA ASP A 30 18.24 16.28 9.52
C ASP A 30 17.15 15.33 8.94
N ALA A 31 16.24 14.78 9.74
CA ALA A 31 15.18 13.91 9.21
C ALA A 31 14.13 14.69 8.40
N ARG A 32 13.94 15.95 8.71
CA ARG A 32 13.03 16.83 7.97
C ARG A 32 13.50 17.12 6.55
N ALA A 33 14.76 16.89 6.26
CA ALA A 33 15.33 17.01 4.91
C ALA A 33 15.15 15.74 4.05
N LEU A 34 14.75 14.60 4.65
CA LEU A 34 14.57 13.36 3.92
C LEU A 34 13.28 13.37 3.11
N LYS A 35 13.39 12.98 1.84
CA LYS A 35 12.26 12.74 0.95
C LYS A 35 11.99 11.24 0.86
N ALA A 36 10.76 10.82 1.13
CA ALA A 36 10.34 9.46 0.94
C ALA A 36 9.18 9.37 -0.04
N VAL A 37 9.17 8.29 -0.83
CA VAL A 37 8.06 7.95 -1.71
C VAL A 37 7.51 6.58 -1.32
N VAL A 38 6.22 6.50 -1.07
CA VAL A 38 5.49 5.25 -0.86
C VAL A 38 4.87 4.83 -2.18
N ILE A 39 5.22 3.67 -2.69
CA ILE A 39 4.65 3.08 -3.91
C ILE A 39 3.68 1.98 -3.51
N GLY A 40 2.42 2.13 -3.89
CA GLY A 40 1.39 1.17 -3.55
C GLY A 40 -0.01 1.73 -3.76
N GLY A 41 -0.97 1.14 -3.06
CA GLY A 41 -2.40 1.50 -3.09
C GLY A 41 -3.13 0.82 -1.94
N GLY A 42 -4.43 0.65 -2.09
CA GLY A 42 -5.24 -0.07 -1.11
C GLY A 42 -5.25 0.56 0.27
N THR A 43 -5.34 -0.28 1.27
CA THR A 43 -5.32 0.10 2.69
C THR A 43 -3.91 0.10 3.30
N GLY A 44 -2.94 -0.51 2.60
CA GLY A 44 -1.57 -0.66 3.11
C GLY A 44 -0.71 0.59 2.95
N ALA A 45 -0.69 1.23 1.79
CA ALA A 45 0.09 2.44 1.55
C ALA A 45 -0.18 3.56 2.58
N PRO A 46 -1.45 3.84 3.00
CA PRO A 46 -1.78 4.73 4.10
C PRO A 46 -0.99 4.49 5.40
N VAL A 47 -0.67 3.24 5.71
CA VAL A 47 0.08 2.89 6.94
C VAL A 47 1.52 3.38 6.84
N SER A 48 2.22 3.14 5.73
CA SER A 48 3.56 3.65 5.48
C SER A 48 3.61 5.17 5.44
N ILE A 49 2.63 5.82 4.78
CA ILE A 49 2.50 7.28 4.72
C ILE A 49 2.43 7.86 6.13
N ARG A 50 1.49 7.40 6.95
CA ARG A 50 1.34 7.86 8.34
C ARG A 50 2.59 7.64 9.16
N THR A 51 3.23 6.49 9.00
CA THR A 51 4.47 6.16 9.71
C THR A 51 5.58 7.14 9.37
N LEU A 52 5.81 7.43 8.09
CA LEU A 52 6.83 8.37 7.63
C LEU A 52 6.55 9.81 8.09
N LEU A 53 5.31 10.27 7.96
CA LEU A 53 4.90 11.59 8.45
C LEU A 53 5.09 11.72 9.96
N SER A 54 4.83 10.66 10.75
CA SER A 54 5.08 10.65 12.18
C SER A 54 6.57 10.77 12.56
N LEU A 55 7.46 10.46 11.64
CA LEU A 55 8.91 10.63 11.76
C LEU A 55 9.40 11.99 11.26
N GLY A 56 8.51 12.83 10.75
CA GLY A 56 8.85 14.14 10.18
C GLY A 56 9.47 14.09 8.79
N VAL A 57 9.32 12.96 8.09
CA VAL A 57 9.85 12.76 6.73
C VAL A 57 8.93 13.40 5.70
N GLN A 58 9.48 14.14 4.74
CA GLN A 58 8.73 14.65 3.58
C GLN A 58 8.25 13.47 2.75
N THR A 59 6.96 13.23 2.72
CA THR A 59 6.39 12.01 2.17
C THR A 59 5.53 12.30 0.96
N SER A 60 5.76 11.55 -0.13
CA SER A 60 4.87 11.48 -1.27
C SER A 60 4.39 10.04 -1.47
N ALA A 61 3.29 9.87 -2.19
CA ALA A 61 2.79 8.55 -2.59
C ALA A 61 2.66 8.47 -4.10
N VAL A 62 3.02 7.31 -4.68
CA VAL A 62 2.73 6.95 -6.07
C VAL A 62 1.74 5.80 -6.05
N VAL A 63 0.58 6.01 -6.68
CA VAL A 63 -0.60 5.17 -6.51
C VAL A 63 -0.99 4.52 -7.83
N ALA A 64 -1.25 3.21 -7.78
CA ALA A 64 -1.75 2.46 -8.93
C ALA A 64 -3.15 2.91 -9.35
N MET A 65 -3.38 2.97 -10.65
CA MET A 65 -4.61 3.48 -11.26
C MET A 65 -5.44 2.35 -11.91
N ALA A 66 -5.24 1.11 -11.47
CA ALA A 66 -5.94 -0.06 -12.01
C ALA A 66 -7.14 -0.52 -11.14
N ASP A 67 -7.48 0.22 -10.05
CA ASP A 67 -8.61 -0.13 -9.17
C ASP A 67 -9.93 -0.06 -9.93
N ASP A 68 -10.66 -1.18 -9.93
CA ASP A 68 -11.99 -1.33 -10.55
C ASP A 68 -12.99 -1.96 -9.57
N GLY A 69 -12.65 -1.98 -8.28
CA GLY A 69 -13.49 -2.56 -7.24
C GLY A 69 -14.50 -1.59 -6.64
N GLY A 70 -15.61 -2.13 -6.14
CA GLY A 70 -16.60 -1.43 -5.34
C GLY A 70 -17.02 -0.05 -5.85
N SER A 71 -16.91 0.98 -5.00
CA SER A 71 -17.26 2.36 -5.36
C SER A 71 -16.45 2.91 -6.54
N THR A 72 -15.18 2.53 -6.66
CA THR A 72 -14.32 2.97 -7.75
C THR A 72 -14.76 2.39 -9.08
N GLY A 73 -15.03 1.08 -9.13
CA GLY A 73 -15.48 0.40 -10.34
C GLY A 73 -16.79 0.98 -10.87
N ILE A 74 -17.76 1.24 -9.97
CA ILE A 74 -19.03 1.87 -10.36
C ILE A 74 -18.79 3.25 -10.99
N LEU A 75 -17.92 4.08 -10.39
CA LEU A 75 -17.63 5.42 -10.90
C LEU A 75 -16.92 5.37 -12.26
N ARG A 76 -15.98 4.42 -12.45
CA ARG A 76 -15.33 4.22 -13.75
C ARG A 76 -16.32 3.82 -14.83
N GLU A 77 -17.20 2.87 -14.52
CA GLU A 77 -18.15 2.31 -15.49
C GLU A 77 -19.25 3.30 -15.86
N GLU A 78 -19.81 4.03 -14.87
CA GLU A 78 -20.97 4.89 -15.08
C GLU A 78 -20.61 6.35 -15.43
N ALA A 79 -19.45 6.83 -15.01
CA ALA A 79 -19.05 8.23 -15.18
C ALA A 79 -17.73 8.42 -15.94
N ASP A 80 -17.08 7.34 -16.40
CA ASP A 80 -15.81 7.38 -17.14
C ASP A 80 -14.73 8.23 -16.47
N VAL A 81 -14.62 8.12 -15.14
CA VAL A 81 -13.68 8.89 -14.32
C VAL A 81 -12.43 8.09 -13.98
N THR A 82 -11.35 8.80 -13.70
CA THR A 82 -10.11 8.22 -13.17
C THR A 82 -10.38 7.55 -11.82
N PRO A 83 -9.83 6.32 -11.54
CA PRO A 83 -10.12 5.58 -10.32
C PRO A 83 -9.70 6.34 -9.05
N PRO A 84 -10.64 6.86 -8.24
CA PRO A 84 -10.30 7.74 -7.12
C PRO A 84 -9.98 7.00 -5.82
N GLY A 85 -10.32 5.71 -5.70
CA GLY A 85 -10.37 4.99 -4.43
C GLY A 85 -9.06 5.00 -3.64
N ASP A 86 -7.98 4.57 -4.26
CA ASP A 86 -6.67 4.46 -3.62
C ASP A 86 -6.01 5.83 -3.44
N VAL A 87 -6.17 6.72 -4.39
CA VAL A 87 -5.74 8.13 -4.28
C VAL A 87 -6.42 8.79 -3.09
N ARG A 88 -7.74 8.65 -2.96
CA ARG A 88 -8.50 9.17 -1.80
C ARG A 88 -7.97 8.63 -0.46
N LYS A 89 -7.66 7.33 -0.38
CA LYS A 89 -7.10 6.72 0.84
C LYS A 89 -5.75 7.34 1.21
N CYS A 90 -4.90 7.57 0.21
CA CYS A 90 -3.58 8.19 0.41
C CYS A 90 -3.70 9.67 0.79
N ILE A 91 -4.58 10.46 0.15
CA ILE A 91 -4.86 11.85 0.53
C ILE A 91 -5.34 11.92 1.99
N ALA A 92 -6.30 11.08 2.37
CA ALA A 92 -6.79 11.01 3.75
C ALA A 92 -5.69 10.60 4.75
N ALA A 93 -4.71 9.81 4.31
CA ALA A 93 -3.54 9.46 5.13
C ALA A 93 -2.54 10.63 5.25
N MET A 94 -2.47 11.51 4.28
CA MET A 94 -1.62 12.71 4.29
C MET A 94 -2.21 13.84 5.15
N ALA A 95 -3.50 13.81 5.50
CA ALA A 95 -4.15 14.89 6.26
C ALA A 95 -3.41 15.20 7.56
N ALA A 96 -3.21 16.51 7.85
CA ALA A 96 -2.54 16.98 9.06
C ALA A 96 -3.25 16.50 10.33
N ASP A 97 -4.57 16.57 10.35
CA ASP A 97 -5.40 16.02 11.42
C ASP A 97 -6.37 14.93 10.91
N PRO A 98 -6.09 13.64 11.21
CA PRO A 98 -7.00 12.55 10.87
C PRO A 98 -8.35 12.64 11.61
N ASN A 99 -8.44 13.44 12.68
CA ASN A 99 -9.65 13.62 13.46
C ASN A 99 -10.46 14.86 13.07
N ASP A 100 -9.91 15.70 12.20
CA ASP A 100 -10.63 16.85 11.66
C ASP A 100 -11.96 16.42 11.02
N PRO A 101 -13.07 17.16 11.25
CA PRO A 101 -14.37 16.80 10.70
C PRO A 101 -14.38 16.66 9.17
N LEU A 102 -13.63 17.47 8.44
CA LEU A 102 -13.55 17.38 6.98
C LEU A 102 -12.80 16.12 6.54
N THR A 103 -11.66 15.79 7.22
CA THR A 103 -10.94 14.54 6.97
C THR A 103 -11.79 13.31 7.26
N LYS A 104 -12.60 13.34 8.30
CA LYS A 104 -13.57 12.26 8.59
C LYS A 104 -14.67 12.19 7.55
N ALA A 105 -15.24 13.34 7.16
CA ALA A 105 -16.26 13.41 6.11
C ALA A 105 -15.72 12.91 4.77
N PHE A 106 -14.47 13.23 4.41
CA PHE A 106 -13.81 12.75 3.19
C PHE A 106 -13.74 11.22 3.12
N LYS A 107 -13.67 10.55 4.25
CA LYS A 107 -13.70 9.07 4.36
C LYS A 107 -15.11 8.50 4.54
N TYR A 108 -16.13 9.35 4.74
CA TYR A 108 -17.49 8.91 5.01
C TYR A 108 -18.10 8.18 3.83
N ARG A 109 -18.74 7.04 4.11
CA ARG A 109 -19.37 6.18 3.10
C ARG A 109 -20.90 6.28 3.20
N PHE A 110 -21.51 6.58 2.09
CA PHE A 110 -22.96 6.74 2.00
C PHE A 110 -23.65 5.42 1.62
N SER A 111 -24.28 4.74 2.58
CA SER A 111 -24.99 3.49 2.33
C SER A 111 -26.15 3.66 1.34
N PHE A 112 -26.85 4.79 1.37
CA PHE A 112 -27.94 5.10 0.45
C PHE A 112 -27.47 5.48 -0.97
N ALA A 113 -26.19 5.80 -1.16
CA ALA A 113 -25.61 6.14 -2.45
C ALA A 113 -24.59 5.06 -2.87
N ARG A 114 -25.02 3.81 -2.99
CA ARG A 114 -24.22 2.65 -3.45
C ARG A 114 -22.87 2.51 -2.75
N ASN A 115 -22.80 2.86 -1.47
CA ASN A 115 -21.57 2.85 -0.70
C ASN A 115 -20.44 3.75 -1.24
N HIS A 116 -20.75 4.76 -2.06
CA HIS A 116 -19.73 5.73 -2.44
C HIS A 116 -19.20 6.49 -1.22
N THR A 117 -17.89 6.77 -1.21
CA THR A 117 -17.32 7.68 -0.21
C THR A 117 -17.42 9.12 -0.69
N LEU A 118 -17.56 10.06 0.25
CA LEU A 118 -17.58 11.50 -0.12
C LEU A 118 -16.33 11.87 -0.91
N GLY A 119 -15.16 11.41 -0.48
CA GLY A 119 -13.91 11.75 -1.15
C GLY A 119 -13.81 11.18 -2.58
N ASN A 120 -14.37 9.97 -2.84
CA ASN A 120 -14.44 9.46 -4.21
C ASN A 120 -15.32 10.36 -5.08
N LEU A 121 -16.52 10.71 -4.58
CA LEU A 121 -17.43 11.61 -5.29
C LEU A 121 -16.82 13.00 -5.52
N MET A 122 -16.11 13.53 -4.51
CA MET A 122 -15.41 14.81 -4.64
C MET A 122 -14.31 14.78 -5.69
N LEU A 123 -13.45 13.75 -5.67
CA LEU A 123 -12.37 13.62 -6.67
C LEU A 123 -12.95 13.54 -8.08
N SER A 124 -13.98 12.71 -8.29
CA SER A 124 -14.63 12.58 -9.60
C SER A 124 -15.29 13.90 -10.06
N ALA A 125 -16.02 14.57 -9.17
CA ALA A 125 -16.65 15.84 -9.50
C ALA A 125 -15.65 16.98 -9.76
N LEU A 126 -14.54 16.98 -9.00
CA LEU A 126 -13.47 17.98 -9.20
C LEU A 126 -12.63 17.67 -10.44
N GLU A 127 -12.47 16.42 -10.84
CA GLU A 127 -11.83 16.06 -12.11
C GLU A 127 -12.58 16.66 -13.29
N ASP A 128 -13.90 16.53 -13.31
CA ASP A 128 -14.76 17.15 -14.34
C ASP A 128 -14.72 18.68 -14.27
N ALA A 129 -14.90 19.25 -13.08
CA ALA A 129 -14.98 20.69 -12.89
C ALA A 129 -13.64 21.43 -13.13
N ALA A 130 -12.51 20.85 -12.77
CA ALA A 130 -11.18 21.41 -12.94
C ALA A 130 -10.52 21.00 -14.27
N GLY A 131 -11.10 20.00 -14.96
CA GLY A 131 -10.61 19.52 -16.25
C GLY A 131 -9.39 18.60 -16.17
N SER A 132 -8.95 18.21 -14.96
CA SER A 132 -7.89 17.23 -14.79
C SER A 132 -7.88 16.55 -13.42
N PHE A 133 -7.54 15.27 -13.39
CA PHE A 133 -7.43 14.51 -12.14
C PHE A 133 -6.31 15.01 -11.21
N PRO A 134 -5.11 15.39 -11.70
CA PRO A 134 -4.08 15.99 -10.84
C PRO A 134 -4.54 17.28 -10.13
N GLU A 135 -5.35 18.09 -10.79
CA GLU A 135 -5.91 19.30 -10.19
C GLU A 135 -6.95 18.98 -9.12
N ALA A 136 -7.80 17.97 -9.36
CA ALA A 136 -8.71 17.44 -8.36
C ALA A 136 -7.98 16.94 -7.11
N ILE A 137 -6.86 16.22 -7.29
CA ILE A 137 -5.98 15.77 -6.19
C ILE A 137 -5.47 16.97 -5.41
N ALA A 138 -4.89 17.97 -6.08
CA ALA A 138 -4.31 19.15 -5.42
C ALA A 138 -5.36 19.95 -4.62
N ILE A 139 -6.57 20.06 -5.11
CA ILE A 139 -7.69 20.68 -4.39
C ILE A 139 -8.04 19.86 -3.14
N CYS A 140 -8.15 18.52 -3.27
CA CYS A 140 -8.46 17.64 -2.14
C CYS A 140 -7.33 17.63 -1.09
N GLU A 141 -6.06 17.63 -1.51
CA GLU A 141 -4.90 17.76 -0.61
C GLU A 141 -4.97 19.04 0.21
N LYS A 142 -5.28 20.17 -0.45
CA LYS A 142 -5.45 21.45 0.22
C LYS A 142 -6.62 21.45 1.19
N LEU A 143 -7.74 20.83 0.84
CA LEU A 143 -8.92 20.75 1.72
C LEU A 143 -8.67 20.01 3.01
N VAL A 144 -7.83 18.96 3.01
CA VAL A 144 -7.51 18.17 4.21
C VAL A 144 -6.21 18.61 4.87
N ASP A 145 -5.61 19.72 4.43
CA ASP A 145 -4.28 20.19 4.89
C ASP A 145 -3.23 19.06 4.82
N ALA A 146 -3.10 18.45 3.63
CA ALA A 146 -2.20 17.33 3.43
C ALA A 146 -0.74 17.71 3.67
N GLN A 147 -0.02 16.89 4.41
CA GLN A 147 1.39 17.06 4.76
C GLN A 147 2.35 16.46 3.72
N GLY A 148 1.84 16.14 2.55
CA GLY A 148 2.59 15.54 1.44
C GLY A 148 1.74 15.46 0.19
N HIS A 149 2.25 14.79 -0.84
CA HIS A 149 1.63 14.75 -2.16
C HIS A 149 1.30 13.33 -2.61
N VAL A 150 0.18 13.20 -3.33
CA VAL A 150 -0.25 11.94 -3.95
C VAL A 150 -0.20 12.08 -5.46
N TYR A 151 0.56 11.21 -6.10
CA TYR A 151 0.70 11.16 -7.55
C TYR A 151 0.08 9.87 -8.09
N PRO A 152 -0.83 9.94 -9.07
CA PRO A 152 -1.20 8.75 -9.85
C PRO A 152 0.03 8.25 -10.62
N SER A 153 0.19 6.94 -10.75
CA SER A 153 1.30 6.38 -11.55
C SER A 153 1.14 6.63 -13.05
N THR A 154 -0.09 6.74 -13.51
CA THR A 154 -0.50 7.10 -14.88
C THR A 154 -1.81 7.85 -14.84
N LEU A 155 -2.10 8.61 -15.88
CA LEU A 155 -3.41 9.22 -16.13
C LEU A 155 -4.20 8.46 -17.21
N ASP A 156 -3.59 7.46 -17.83
CA ASP A 156 -4.29 6.63 -18.81
C ASP A 156 -5.23 5.65 -18.08
N HIS A 157 -6.37 5.36 -18.69
CA HIS A 157 -7.25 4.30 -18.23
C HIS A 157 -6.60 2.95 -18.48
N VAL A 158 -6.32 2.22 -17.42
CA VAL A 158 -5.63 0.93 -17.47
C VAL A 158 -6.50 -0.20 -16.91
N VAL A 159 -6.31 -1.39 -17.47
CA VAL A 159 -6.90 -2.63 -16.99
C VAL A 159 -5.77 -3.54 -16.52
N LEU A 160 -5.94 -4.11 -15.34
CA LEU A 160 -5.07 -5.14 -14.80
C LEU A 160 -5.54 -6.50 -15.28
N SER A 161 -4.66 -7.24 -15.94
CA SER A 161 -4.86 -8.65 -16.24
C SER A 161 -3.87 -9.49 -15.46
N ALA A 162 -4.27 -10.70 -15.11
CA ALA A 162 -3.48 -11.60 -14.29
C ALA A 162 -3.49 -13.02 -14.83
N GLN A 163 -2.41 -13.75 -14.61
CA GLN A 163 -2.36 -15.20 -14.76
C GLN A 163 -2.21 -15.85 -13.40
N THR A 164 -3.09 -16.79 -13.10
CA THR A 164 -3.02 -17.61 -11.89
C THR A 164 -1.97 -18.70 -12.01
N GLN A 165 -1.52 -19.26 -10.89
CA GLN A 165 -0.57 -20.38 -10.89
C GLN A 165 -1.12 -21.64 -11.59
N ASP A 166 -2.44 -21.81 -11.63
CA ASP A 166 -3.10 -22.89 -12.39
C ASP A 166 -3.36 -22.54 -13.87
N GLY A 167 -2.81 -21.42 -14.37
CA GLY A 167 -2.78 -21.03 -15.77
C GLY A 167 -4.01 -20.27 -16.28
N ARG A 168 -4.99 -19.95 -15.43
CA ARG A 168 -6.17 -19.17 -15.84
C ARG A 168 -5.79 -17.70 -16.02
N ILE A 169 -6.40 -17.06 -17.02
CA ILE A 169 -6.31 -15.61 -17.23
C ILE A 169 -7.51 -14.93 -16.57
N LEU A 170 -7.26 -13.88 -15.84
CA LEU A 170 -8.25 -13.06 -15.16
C LEU A 170 -8.08 -11.62 -15.63
N ASP A 171 -9.16 -10.97 -16.01
CA ASP A 171 -9.19 -9.56 -16.39
C ASP A 171 -9.97 -8.77 -15.34
N GLY A 172 -9.40 -7.65 -14.90
CA GLY A 172 -9.91 -6.81 -13.85
C GLY A 172 -9.19 -7.02 -12.50
N GLN A 173 -8.91 -5.91 -11.83
CA GLN A 173 -8.22 -5.87 -10.53
C GLN A 173 -9.07 -6.56 -9.45
N ALA A 174 -10.37 -6.28 -9.40
CA ALA A 174 -11.28 -6.89 -8.44
C ALA A 174 -11.35 -8.41 -8.61
N VAL A 175 -11.38 -8.91 -9.86
CA VAL A 175 -11.38 -10.35 -10.16
C VAL A 175 -10.05 -10.99 -9.73
N ALA A 176 -8.93 -10.32 -10.00
CA ALA A 176 -7.59 -10.79 -9.61
C ALA A 176 -7.43 -10.87 -8.08
N CYS A 177 -7.91 -9.86 -7.33
CA CYS A 177 -7.92 -9.86 -5.87
C CYS A 177 -8.61 -11.07 -5.26
N HIS A 178 -9.68 -11.56 -5.90
CA HIS A 178 -10.51 -12.66 -5.42
C HIS A 178 -10.17 -14.01 -6.06
N SER A 179 -8.98 -14.13 -6.64
CA SER A 179 -8.51 -15.39 -7.21
C SER A 179 -8.53 -16.52 -6.17
N LYS A 180 -8.95 -17.71 -6.58
CA LYS A 180 -8.95 -18.91 -5.71
C LYS A 180 -7.56 -19.50 -5.51
N THR A 181 -6.60 -19.14 -6.35
CA THR A 181 -5.19 -19.55 -6.31
C THR A 181 -4.32 -18.33 -6.44
N ALA A 182 -3.08 -18.40 -5.93
CA ALA A 182 -2.12 -17.32 -6.10
C ALA A 182 -1.94 -16.94 -7.58
N LEU A 183 -1.65 -15.68 -7.82
CA LEU A 183 -1.25 -15.18 -9.12
C LEU A 183 0.20 -15.54 -9.38
N ALA A 184 0.52 -15.81 -10.64
CA ALA A 184 1.88 -16.05 -11.11
C ALA A 184 2.47 -14.78 -11.74
N GLN A 185 1.65 -14.04 -12.49
CA GLN A 185 2.05 -12.85 -13.23
C GLN A 185 0.89 -11.90 -13.41
N VAL A 186 1.19 -10.61 -13.51
CA VAL A 186 0.23 -9.58 -13.86
C VAL A 186 0.80 -8.65 -14.93
N TRP A 187 -0.07 -8.02 -15.71
CA TRP A 187 0.30 -7.00 -16.69
C TRP A 187 -0.78 -5.93 -16.77
N LEU A 188 -0.40 -4.77 -17.28
CA LEU A 188 -1.32 -3.66 -17.52
C LEU A 188 -1.44 -3.40 -19.01
N SER A 189 -2.66 -3.11 -19.44
CA SER A 189 -2.95 -2.58 -20.76
C SER A 189 -3.76 -1.29 -20.62
N ALA A 190 -3.45 -0.29 -21.45
CA ALA A 190 -4.37 0.82 -21.64
C ALA A 190 -5.54 0.37 -22.53
N GLU A 191 -6.67 1.03 -22.44
CA GLU A 191 -7.89 0.69 -23.22
C GLU A 191 -7.66 0.70 -24.74
N ASP A 192 -6.72 1.52 -25.21
CA ASP A 192 -6.33 1.58 -26.63
C ASP A 192 -5.29 0.52 -27.03
N GLY A 193 -4.92 -0.40 -26.12
CA GLY A 193 -3.95 -1.47 -26.33
C GLY A 193 -2.48 -1.03 -26.36
N ARG A 194 -2.18 0.25 -26.12
CA ARG A 194 -0.82 0.76 -25.99
C ARG A 194 -0.28 0.56 -24.59
N PRO A 195 1.05 0.58 -24.38
CA PRO A 195 1.62 0.71 -23.05
C PRO A 195 1.13 2.01 -22.39
N PRO A 196 0.73 2.00 -21.11
CA PRO A 196 0.29 3.21 -20.42
C PRO A 196 1.43 4.23 -20.30
N ARG A 197 1.09 5.50 -20.42
CA ARG A 197 2.05 6.58 -20.25
C ARG A 197 2.26 6.88 -18.76
N PRO A 198 3.50 7.04 -18.31
CA PRO A 198 3.76 7.42 -16.93
C PRO A 198 3.31 8.86 -16.66
N TYR A 199 2.91 9.14 -15.44
CA TYR A 199 2.73 10.51 -14.97
C TYR A 199 4.08 11.06 -14.51
N GLU A 200 4.66 12.00 -15.26
CA GLU A 200 6.03 12.47 -15.04
C GLU A 200 6.31 13.01 -13.63
N PRO A 201 5.38 13.73 -12.95
CA PRO A 201 5.61 14.11 -11.55
C PRO A 201 5.78 12.92 -10.60
N ALA A 202 5.15 11.76 -10.86
CA ALA A 202 5.36 10.54 -10.09
C ALA A 202 6.78 10.01 -10.28
N LEU A 203 7.27 9.96 -11.54
CA LEU A 203 8.65 9.56 -11.84
C LEU A 203 9.67 10.50 -11.20
N GLN A 204 9.40 11.80 -11.24
CA GLN A 204 10.28 12.80 -10.63
C GLN A 204 10.36 12.60 -9.11
N ALA A 205 9.24 12.40 -8.44
CA ALA A 205 9.20 12.13 -7.00
C ALA A 205 10.03 10.88 -6.63
N ILE A 206 9.95 9.83 -7.44
CA ILE A 206 10.75 8.59 -7.26
C ILE A 206 12.25 8.87 -7.42
N ARG A 207 12.65 9.59 -8.48
CA ARG A 207 14.07 9.92 -8.73
C ARG A 207 14.70 10.75 -7.61
N GLU A 208 13.92 11.65 -7.01
CA GLU A 208 14.36 12.55 -5.94
C GLU A 208 14.29 11.94 -4.54
N ALA A 209 13.70 10.76 -4.39
CA ALA A 209 13.52 10.13 -3.09
C ALA A 209 14.85 9.69 -2.47
N ASP A 210 14.99 9.88 -1.16
CA ASP A 210 16.05 9.29 -0.33
C ASP A 210 15.66 7.90 0.18
N LEU A 211 14.35 7.64 0.29
CA LEU A 211 13.77 6.36 0.67
C LEU A 211 12.56 6.06 -0.20
N ILE A 212 12.57 4.91 -0.84
CA ILE A 212 11.44 4.39 -1.62
C ILE A 212 10.87 3.21 -0.84
N VAL A 213 9.59 3.28 -0.48
CA VAL A 213 8.89 2.25 0.28
C VAL A 213 7.87 1.56 -0.62
N LEU A 214 8.05 0.27 -0.84
CA LEU A 214 7.07 -0.57 -1.53
C LEU A 214 6.12 -1.17 -0.50
N GLY A 215 4.85 -0.79 -0.54
CA GLY A 215 3.81 -1.27 0.37
C GLY A 215 3.84 -0.68 1.80
N PRO A 216 3.29 -1.43 2.81
CA PRO A 216 2.61 -2.71 2.62
C PRO A 216 1.37 -2.58 1.74
N GLY A 217 0.84 -3.73 1.31
CA GLY A 217 -0.36 -3.77 0.48
C GLY A 217 -0.41 -5.04 -0.35
N SER A 218 -1.49 -5.17 -1.10
CA SER A 218 -1.68 -6.25 -2.05
C SER A 218 -0.56 -6.26 -3.08
N LEU A 219 0.13 -7.38 -3.18
CA LEU A 219 1.35 -7.49 -3.99
C LEU A 219 1.06 -7.26 -5.47
N PHE A 220 0.13 -8.05 -6.02
CA PHE A 220 -0.16 -8.08 -7.46
C PHE A 220 -1.16 -7.02 -7.89
N THR A 221 -1.97 -6.49 -6.97
CA THR A 221 -3.07 -5.58 -7.33
C THR A 221 -2.85 -4.13 -6.86
N SER A 222 -1.87 -3.89 -5.98
CA SER A 222 -1.57 -2.53 -5.49
C SER A 222 -0.10 -2.11 -5.63
N ILE A 223 0.87 -3.03 -5.46
CA ILE A 223 2.30 -2.70 -5.54
C ILE A 223 2.82 -2.87 -6.96
N ILE A 224 2.75 -4.09 -7.50
CA ILE A 224 3.29 -4.42 -8.82
C ILE A 224 2.66 -3.58 -9.94
N PRO A 225 1.35 -3.24 -9.95
CA PRO A 225 0.79 -2.40 -11.00
C PRO A 225 1.49 -1.05 -11.18
N ASN A 226 2.03 -0.46 -10.10
CA ASN A 226 2.86 0.75 -10.22
C ASN A 226 4.17 0.47 -10.97
N LEU A 227 4.80 -0.69 -10.72
CA LEU A 227 6.07 -1.07 -11.32
C LEU A 227 5.93 -1.39 -12.82
N LEU A 228 4.73 -1.77 -13.25
CA LEU A 228 4.40 -2.06 -14.65
C LEU A 228 4.21 -0.79 -15.51
N ILE A 229 4.07 0.37 -14.90
CA ILE A 229 4.05 1.64 -15.65
C ILE A 229 5.45 1.92 -16.18
N PRO A 230 5.60 2.12 -17.53
CA PRO A 230 6.88 2.41 -18.13
C PRO A 230 7.61 3.56 -17.44
N GLY A 231 8.90 3.40 -17.18
CA GLY A 231 9.72 4.41 -16.52
C GLY A 231 9.74 4.36 -14.99
N VAL A 232 8.83 3.66 -14.32
CA VAL A 232 8.82 3.58 -12.85
C VAL A 232 10.01 2.80 -12.31
N VAL A 233 10.27 1.61 -12.83
CA VAL A 233 11.43 0.80 -12.42
C VAL A 233 12.73 1.51 -12.78
N GLU A 234 12.81 2.17 -13.93
CA GLU A 234 13.95 2.98 -14.36
C GLU A 234 14.17 4.19 -13.42
N ALA A 235 13.09 4.84 -12.98
CA ALA A 235 13.18 5.94 -12.01
C ALA A 235 13.68 5.44 -10.65
N ILE A 236 13.24 4.26 -10.19
CA ILE A 236 13.76 3.61 -8.97
C ILE A 236 15.26 3.32 -9.15
N ARG A 237 15.68 2.76 -10.27
CA ARG A 237 17.08 2.45 -10.57
C ARG A 237 17.95 3.70 -10.65
N ALA A 238 17.41 4.79 -11.16
CA ALA A 238 18.12 6.07 -11.27
C ALA A 238 18.17 6.85 -9.96
N SER A 239 17.28 6.53 -9.01
CA SER A 239 17.25 7.15 -7.68
C SER A 239 18.50 6.78 -6.88
N ARG A 240 18.99 7.73 -6.06
CA ARG A 240 19.98 7.46 -5.02
C ARG A 240 19.38 6.95 -3.72
N GLY A 241 18.05 6.90 -3.64
CA GLY A 241 17.30 6.46 -2.50
C GLY A 241 17.47 4.96 -2.23
N ARG A 242 17.24 4.57 -0.98
CA ARG A 242 17.18 3.17 -0.61
C ARG A 242 15.77 2.62 -0.80
N VAL A 243 15.68 1.40 -1.26
CA VAL A 243 14.40 0.73 -1.48
C VAL A 243 14.10 -0.23 -0.34
N LEU A 244 12.98 0.01 0.34
CA LEU A 244 12.43 -0.83 1.40
C LEU A 244 11.16 -1.51 0.90
N PHE A 245 11.16 -2.81 0.87
CA PHE A 245 9.91 -3.58 0.70
C PHE A 245 9.34 -3.95 2.07
N VAL A 246 8.10 -3.57 2.32
CA VAL A 246 7.32 -3.96 3.52
C VAL A 246 6.40 -5.10 3.11
N CYS A 247 6.76 -6.32 3.50
CA CYS A 247 5.96 -7.51 3.20
C CYS A 247 4.64 -7.48 3.97
N ALA A 248 3.56 -7.93 3.34
CA ALA A 248 2.28 -8.09 4.02
C ALA A 248 2.39 -9.08 5.19
N LEU A 249 1.53 -8.93 6.20
CA LEU A 249 1.53 -9.81 7.39
C LEU A 249 0.82 -11.12 7.14
N ALA A 250 -0.27 -11.03 6.40
CA ALA A 250 -1.18 -12.12 6.20
C ALA A 250 -1.75 -12.07 4.78
N ASP A 251 -2.12 -13.24 4.33
CA ASP A 251 -2.79 -13.49 3.09
C ASP A 251 -4.29 -13.58 3.39
N VAL A 252 -5.00 -12.50 3.10
CA VAL A 252 -6.44 -12.36 3.35
C VAL A 252 -7.28 -12.49 2.09
N GLN A 253 -6.63 -12.54 0.94
CA GLN A 253 -7.26 -12.61 -0.37
C GLN A 253 -6.52 -13.58 -1.27
N GLY A 254 -7.19 -14.08 -2.28
CA GLY A 254 -6.66 -15.14 -3.13
C GLY A 254 -5.41 -14.81 -3.94
N GLU A 255 -5.10 -13.53 -4.22
CA GLU A 255 -4.01 -13.14 -5.12
C GLU A 255 -2.62 -13.66 -4.71
N THR A 256 -2.37 -13.78 -3.41
CA THR A 256 -1.11 -14.29 -2.85
C THR A 256 -1.30 -15.60 -2.08
N TRP A 257 -2.41 -16.30 -2.29
CA TRP A 257 -2.81 -17.44 -1.48
C TRP A 257 -1.74 -18.53 -1.37
N GLY A 258 -1.11 -18.59 -0.20
CA GLY A 258 -0.05 -19.56 0.14
C GLY A 258 1.36 -19.11 -0.17
N LEU A 259 1.56 -17.93 -0.72
CA LEU A 259 2.92 -17.44 -0.96
C LEU A 259 3.64 -17.13 0.35
N THR A 260 4.89 -17.52 0.41
CA THR A 260 5.84 -17.17 1.47
C THR A 260 6.39 -15.76 1.26
N ALA A 261 7.05 -15.19 2.26
CA ALA A 261 7.74 -13.91 2.10
C ALA A 261 8.83 -13.95 1.01
N ARG A 262 9.46 -15.11 0.82
CA ARG A 262 10.41 -15.31 -0.28
C ARG A 262 9.72 -15.22 -1.64
N GLU A 263 8.59 -15.86 -1.82
CA GLU A 263 7.85 -15.82 -3.08
C GLU A 263 7.29 -14.42 -3.36
N HIS A 264 6.95 -13.62 -2.33
CA HIS A 264 6.64 -12.19 -2.51
C HIS A 264 7.85 -11.41 -3.05
N PHE A 265 9.04 -11.67 -2.53
CA PHE A 265 10.27 -11.07 -3.04
C PHE A 265 10.56 -11.52 -4.48
N GLU A 266 10.41 -12.81 -4.78
CA GLU A 266 10.59 -13.38 -6.12
C GLU A 266 9.62 -12.78 -7.13
N ALA A 267 8.35 -12.57 -6.73
CA ALA A 267 7.37 -11.89 -7.59
C ALA A 267 7.78 -10.45 -7.92
N LEU A 268 8.27 -9.67 -6.95
CA LEU A 268 8.79 -8.32 -7.22
C LEU A 268 9.98 -8.35 -8.17
N THR A 269 10.91 -9.28 -7.98
CA THR A 269 12.08 -9.39 -8.86
C THR A 269 11.71 -9.81 -10.28
N ALA A 270 10.73 -10.70 -10.44
CA ALA A 270 10.17 -11.07 -11.73
C ALA A 270 9.49 -9.89 -12.46
N HIS A 271 9.05 -8.88 -11.72
CA HIS A 271 8.44 -7.66 -12.26
C HIS A 271 9.42 -6.45 -12.26
N GLY A 272 10.72 -6.71 -12.44
CA GLY A 272 11.73 -5.70 -12.74
C GLY A 272 12.53 -5.19 -11.54
N MET A 273 12.26 -5.65 -10.32
CA MET A 273 12.94 -5.18 -9.10
C MET A 273 14.22 -5.96 -8.76
N GLU A 274 14.73 -6.80 -9.65
CA GLU A 274 15.98 -7.53 -9.42
C GLU A 274 17.15 -6.58 -9.11
N GLY A 275 17.80 -6.81 -7.97
CA GLY A 275 18.95 -6.02 -7.52
C GLY A 275 18.62 -4.59 -7.05
N LEU A 276 17.34 -4.19 -7.01
CA LEU A 276 16.93 -2.84 -6.62
C LEU A 276 16.45 -2.73 -5.16
N ILE A 277 16.11 -3.84 -4.52
CA ILE A 277 15.61 -3.84 -3.13
C ILE A 277 16.81 -3.88 -2.17
N ASP A 278 16.96 -2.85 -1.33
CA ASP A 278 18.03 -2.79 -0.30
C ASP A 278 17.62 -3.44 1.01
N TYR A 279 16.36 -3.30 1.40
CA TYR A 279 15.82 -3.80 2.65
C TYR A 279 14.48 -4.49 2.43
N MET A 280 14.26 -5.57 3.15
CA MET A 280 12.96 -6.23 3.22
C MET A 280 12.54 -6.37 4.67
N LEU A 281 11.40 -5.78 5.03
CA LEU A 281 10.80 -5.88 6.36
C LEU A 281 9.76 -6.99 6.36
N VAL A 282 9.95 -7.97 7.25
CA VAL A 282 9.09 -9.14 7.37
C VAL A 282 8.63 -9.34 8.80
N HIS A 283 7.43 -9.88 8.95
CA HIS A 283 6.92 -10.25 10.26
C HIS A 283 7.47 -11.60 10.73
N SER A 284 7.93 -11.64 11.98
CA SER A 284 8.19 -12.87 12.71
C SER A 284 7.98 -12.66 14.20
N LYS A 285 7.21 -13.53 14.85
CA LYS A 285 7.01 -13.50 16.31
C LYS A 285 8.28 -13.92 17.07
N VAL A 286 9.10 -14.75 16.43
CA VAL A 286 10.34 -15.30 17.01
C VAL A 286 11.51 -14.81 16.17
N PRO A 287 12.62 -14.36 16.79
CA PRO A 287 13.80 -14.00 16.02
C PRO A 287 14.27 -15.19 15.19
N LEU A 288 14.49 -14.99 13.89
CA LEU A 288 14.97 -16.02 12.98
C LEU A 288 16.43 -16.36 13.34
N ARG A 289 16.68 -17.59 13.71
CA ARG A 289 18.01 -18.15 14.01
C ARG A 289 18.20 -19.43 13.21
N ALA A 290 19.47 -19.81 12.96
CA ALA A 290 19.83 -20.99 12.16
C ALA A 290 19.20 -22.31 12.66
N GLU A 291 18.92 -22.41 13.96
CA GLU A 291 18.45 -23.63 14.62
C GLU A 291 16.92 -23.58 14.93
N SER A 292 16.23 -22.50 14.60
CA SER A 292 14.80 -22.38 14.90
C SER A 292 14.00 -22.89 13.70
N PRO A 293 13.17 -23.93 13.85
CA PRO A 293 12.20 -24.24 12.82
C PRO A 293 11.25 -23.06 12.63
N ALA A 294 10.90 -22.78 11.40
CA ALA A 294 9.93 -21.74 11.06
C ALA A 294 8.51 -22.15 11.50
N THR A 295 8.28 -22.12 12.81
CA THR A 295 6.98 -22.40 13.39
C THR A 295 6.28 -21.08 13.75
N GLY A 296 5.96 -20.31 12.74
CA GLY A 296 4.97 -19.26 12.87
C GLY A 296 3.57 -19.86 12.75
N SER A 297 3.13 -20.66 13.73
CA SER A 297 1.71 -20.98 13.80
C SER A 297 0.99 -19.81 14.44
N PHE A 298 0.39 -18.96 13.62
CA PHE A 298 -0.70 -18.13 14.10
C PHE A 298 -1.87 -19.07 14.39
N ALA A 299 -2.55 -18.87 15.53
CA ALA A 299 -3.87 -19.46 15.71
C ALA A 299 -4.75 -18.96 14.55
N ALA A 300 -5.57 -19.84 14.01
CA ALA A 300 -6.54 -19.47 12.98
C ALA A 300 -7.36 -18.29 13.51
N ILE A 301 -7.35 -17.20 12.76
CA ILE A 301 -8.16 -16.01 13.11
C ILE A 301 -9.61 -16.41 12.83
N SER A 302 -10.49 -16.14 13.78
CA SER A 302 -11.92 -16.48 13.65
C SER A 302 -12.58 -15.65 12.53
N GLY A 303 -13.64 -16.20 11.91
CA GLY A 303 -14.37 -15.50 10.86
C GLY A 303 -14.94 -14.13 11.28
N ALA A 304 -15.18 -13.91 12.58
CA ALA A 304 -15.65 -12.63 13.11
C ALA A 304 -14.57 -11.53 13.08
N GLU A 305 -13.29 -11.91 13.10
CA GLU A 305 -12.16 -10.96 13.01
C GLU A 305 -11.88 -10.51 11.56
N LEU A 306 -12.36 -11.29 10.57
CA LEU A 306 -12.32 -10.94 9.15
C LEU A 306 -13.31 -9.83 8.76
N GLU A 307 -14.45 -9.75 9.45
CA GLU A 307 -15.47 -8.72 9.16
C GLU A 307 -14.98 -7.30 9.42
N HIS A 308 -13.93 -7.13 10.22
CA HIS A 308 -13.32 -5.84 10.53
C HIS A 308 -12.11 -5.49 9.67
N ALA A 309 -11.57 -6.46 8.91
CA ALA A 309 -10.46 -6.24 8.00
C ALA A 309 -10.96 -5.76 6.64
N SER A 310 -11.37 -4.50 6.55
CA SER A 310 -11.57 -3.73 5.29
C SER A 310 -12.35 -4.44 4.17
N THR A 311 -13.42 -5.17 4.50
CA THR A 311 -14.30 -5.82 3.53
C THR A 311 -15.44 -4.91 3.07
N SER A 312 -15.29 -3.60 3.21
CA SER A 312 -16.35 -2.63 2.89
C SER A 312 -16.79 -2.62 1.42
N ASP A 313 -16.06 -3.32 0.55
CA ASP A 313 -16.30 -3.29 -0.89
C ASP A 313 -16.69 -4.66 -1.48
N LEU A 314 -16.88 -5.71 -0.64
CA LEU A 314 -17.17 -7.06 -1.12
C LEU A 314 -18.54 -7.56 -0.69
N ASN A 315 -19.25 -8.27 -1.59
CA ASN A 315 -20.41 -9.05 -1.24
C ASN A 315 -19.97 -10.30 -0.44
N ASP A 316 -20.69 -10.61 0.65
CA ASP A 316 -20.38 -11.69 1.61
C ASP A 316 -20.14 -13.07 0.97
N ASP A 317 -20.67 -13.33 -0.22
CA ASP A 317 -20.56 -14.61 -0.92
C ASP A 317 -19.21 -14.83 -1.63
N GLN A 318 -18.35 -13.80 -1.74
CA GLN A 318 -17.08 -13.86 -2.48
C GLN A 318 -15.86 -13.99 -1.59
N LEU A 319 -16.01 -13.92 -0.28
CA LEU A 319 -14.91 -14.05 0.66
C LEU A 319 -14.41 -15.49 0.79
N ILE A 320 -13.14 -15.71 0.50
CA ILE A 320 -12.47 -16.96 0.88
C ILE A 320 -12.33 -16.95 2.41
N LYS A 321 -13.08 -17.81 3.10
CA LYS A 321 -13.00 -17.96 4.55
C LYS A 321 -11.65 -18.53 4.94
N GLY A 322 -10.75 -17.68 5.39
CA GLY A 322 -9.48 -18.06 5.97
C GLY A 322 -8.42 -16.97 5.82
N VAL A 323 -7.64 -16.75 6.87
CA VAL A 323 -6.48 -15.89 6.87
C VAL A 323 -5.27 -16.75 7.14
N ARG A 324 -4.23 -16.62 6.33
CA ARG A 324 -2.95 -17.28 6.54
C ARG A 324 -1.86 -16.25 6.81
N PRO A 325 -0.99 -16.46 7.81
CA PRO A 325 0.19 -15.63 7.96
C PRO A 325 1.15 -15.87 6.79
N ILE A 326 1.79 -14.82 6.33
CA ILE A 326 2.87 -14.96 5.37
C ILE A 326 4.09 -15.46 6.13
N SER A 327 4.51 -16.69 5.81
CA SER A 327 5.62 -17.34 6.49
C SER A 327 6.97 -16.92 5.92
N ILE A 328 8.00 -16.96 6.77
CA ILE A 328 9.40 -16.86 6.39
C ILE A 328 10.22 -17.84 7.21
N SER A 329 11.02 -18.67 6.56
CA SER A 329 12.00 -19.54 7.21
C SER A 329 13.38 -18.87 7.28
N TYR A 330 14.26 -19.41 8.09
CA TYR A 330 15.66 -18.96 8.10
C TYR A 330 16.33 -19.19 6.73
N ALA A 331 16.03 -20.30 6.07
CA ALA A 331 16.53 -20.59 4.73
C ALA A 331 16.03 -19.57 3.69
N ASP A 332 14.75 -19.17 3.77
CA ASP A 332 14.19 -18.11 2.92
C ASP A 332 14.91 -16.78 3.15
N MET A 333 15.15 -16.43 4.41
CA MET A 333 15.89 -15.22 4.76
C MET A 333 17.29 -15.21 4.13
N LEU A 334 18.03 -16.32 4.23
CA LEU A 334 19.35 -16.44 3.62
C LEU A 334 19.28 -16.38 2.09
N ALA A 335 18.29 -17.03 1.48
CA ALA A 335 18.09 -17.01 0.04
C ALA A 335 17.79 -15.59 -0.47
N ILE A 336 16.96 -14.81 0.22
CA ILE A 336 16.70 -13.40 -0.09
C ILE A 336 17.98 -12.58 0.07
N GLN A 337 18.69 -12.73 1.20
CA GLN A 337 19.90 -11.96 1.49
C GLN A 337 21.05 -12.26 0.50
N SER A 338 21.13 -13.48 -0.03
CA SER A 338 22.11 -13.83 -1.06
C SER A 338 21.91 -13.08 -2.39
N ARG A 339 20.71 -12.49 -2.61
CA ARG A 339 20.37 -11.67 -3.78
C ARG A 339 20.46 -10.17 -3.51
N GLY A 340 20.94 -9.74 -2.33
CA GLY A 340 21.27 -8.37 -2.00
C GLY A 340 20.53 -7.71 -0.84
N PRO A 341 19.22 -7.92 -0.64
CA PRO A 341 18.49 -7.24 0.43
C PRO A 341 18.97 -7.60 1.83
N ILE A 342 18.92 -6.65 2.75
CA ILE A 342 18.98 -6.94 4.18
C ILE A 342 17.56 -7.26 4.65
N VAL A 343 17.34 -8.47 5.13
CA VAL A 343 16.06 -8.88 5.71
C VAL A 343 16.00 -8.45 7.18
N ILE A 344 15.00 -7.64 7.51
CA ILE A 344 14.74 -7.16 8.87
C ILE A 344 13.49 -7.86 9.38
N SER A 345 13.68 -8.77 10.32
CA SER A 345 12.59 -9.51 10.96
C SER A 345 12.18 -8.84 12.27
N ARG A 346 10.89 -8.56 12.43
CA ARG A 346 10.30 -7.94 13.61
C ARG A 346 8.89 -8.48 13.86
N ASN A 347 8.42 -8.39 15.11
CA ASN A 347 7.00 -8.52 15.38
C ASN A 347 6.29 -7.24 14.92
N LEU A 348 5.56 -7.33 13.83
CA LEU A 348 4.91 -6.19 13.16
C LEU A 348 3.40 -6.17 13.36
N VAL A 349 2.84 -7.17 14.03
CA VAL A 349 1.40 -7.34 14.19
C VAL A 349 0.86 -6.33 15.19
N ASP A 350 -0.27 -5.73 14.86
CA ASP A 350 -1.06 -4.95 15.81
C ASP A 350 -1.71 -5.89 16.84
N ALA A 351 -1.72 -5.47 18.11
CA ALA A 351 -2.21 -6.32 19.20
C ALA A 351 -3.74 -6.50 19.18
N GLU A 352 -4.45 -5.50 18.67
CA GLU A 352 -5.93 -5.51 18.60
C GLU A 352 -6.41 -6.04 17.24
N GLN A 353 -5.60 -5.89 16.20
CA GLN A 353 -5.93 -6.26 14.82
C GLN A 353 -4.82 -7.09 14.18
N PRO A 354 -4.83 -8.42 14.35
CA PRO A 354 -3.71 -9.30 13.96
C PRO A 354 -3.36 -9.31 12.46
N THR A 355 -4.23 -8.84 11.58
CA THR A 355 -3.96 -8.71 10.14
C THR A 355 -3.37 -7.36 9.75
N TRP A 356 -3.24 -6.43 10.71
CA TRP A 356 -2.72 -5.09 10.49
C TRP A 356 -1.33 -4.90 11.06
N HIS A 357 -0.55 -4.04 10.39
CA HIS A 357 0.74 -3.65 10.91
C HIS A 357 0.57 -2.71 12.10
N SER A 358 1.27 -3.00 13.19
CA SER A 358 1.40 -2.09 14.32
C SER A 358 2.10 -0.80 13.89
N PRO A 359 1.46 0.37 14.03
CA PRO A 359 2.09 1.64 13.68
C PRO A 359 3.36 1.92 14.47
N PHE A 360 3.43 1.45 15.73
CA PHE A 360 4.60 1.61 16.59
C PHE A 360 5.77 0.74 16.10
N ALA A 361 5.49 -0.53 15.76
CA ALA A 361 6.51 -1.44 15.27
C ALA A 361 7.06 -1.00 13.90
N LEU A 362 6.19 -0.52 13.01
CA LEU A 362 6.60 0.04 11.72
C LEU A 362 7.44 1.31 11.91
N ARG A 363 7.04 2.19 12.83
CA ARG A 363 7.77 3.42 13.11
C ARG A 363 9.19 3.12 13.58
N ASP A 364 9.36 2.17 14.53
CA ASP A 364 10.68 1.74 14.98
C ASP A 364 11.51 1.13 13.84
N ALA A 365 10.90 0.25 13.04
CA ALA A 365 11.56 -0.37 11.89
C ALA A 365 12.00 0.68 10.86
N PHE A 366 11.15 1.63 10.49
CA PHE A 366 11.48 2.69 9.54
C PHE A 366 12.58 3.61 10.07
N GLN A 367 12.52 3.96 11.36
CA GLN A 367 13.60 4.73 12.00
C GLN A 367 14.95 4.02 11.91
N ASN A 368 14.97 2.70 12.12
CA ASN A 368 16.19 1.91 11.99
C ASN A 368 16.68 1.84 10.53
N VAL A 369 15.81 1.66 9.56
CA VAL A 369 16.14 1.69 8.13
C VAL A 369 16.74 3.04 7.73
N ILE A 370 16.14 4.15 8.17
CA ILE A 370 16.65 5.50 7.91
C ILE A 370 18.08 5.67 8.49
N LYS A 371 18.31 5.22 9.72
CA LYS A 371 19.65 5.27 10.35
C LYS A 371 20.68 4.44 9.56
N LEU A 372 20.32 3.20 9.18
CA LEU A 372 21.18 2.32 8.37
C LEU A 372 21.48 2.91 6.99
N SER A 373 20.50 3.55 6.38
CA SER A 373 20.66 4.21 5.07
C SER A 373 21.66 5.36 5.12
N ARG A 374 21.68 6.12 6.22
CA ARG A 374 22.65 7.22 6.46
C ARG A 374 24.06 6.71 6.71
N ALA A 375 24.20 5.69 7.55
CA ALA A 375 25.51 5.12 7.87
C ALA A 375 26.24 4.51 6.66
N ARG A 376 25.52 4.12 5.61
CA ARG A 376 26.11 3.61 4.35
C ARG A 376 26.46 4.70 3.33
N ARG A 377 26.03 5.94 3.55
CA ARG A 377 26.36 7.10 2.71
C ARG A 377 27.59 7.87 3.22
N SER A 378 27.94 7.72 4.50
CA SER A 378 29.16 8.23 5.14
C SER A 378 30.32 7.27 4.95
#